data_864006476fe5c3cfff836c587856937c
#
_entry.id   864006476fe5c3cfff836c587856937c
#
_cell.length_a   1.000
_cell.length_b   1.000
_cell.length_c   1.000
_cell.angle_alpha   90.00
_cell.angle_beta   90.00
_cell.angle_gamma   90.00
#
_symmetry.space_group_name_H-M   'P 1'
#
loop_
_entity.id
_entity.type
_entity.pdbx_description
1 polymer ?
#
loop_
_entity_poly.entity_id
_entity_poly.type
_entity_poly.pdbx_seq_one_letter_code
_entity_poly.pdbx_strand_id
1 'polypeptide(L)'
;RGVKGREVGFRVATYFDIPLIPCKDMPKTGNGSNKLSDLLLLDTDHLWLSVMKPTQYFEDGIDNGNPFGVGVLGNRGMYRTIAETGCSFFKGQGKITNITSA
;
A
#
# COMPACT_ATOMS: atom_id res chain seq x y z
N ARG A 1 -4.29 -9.91 25.45
CA ARG A 1 -2.94 -10.46 25.45
C ARG A 1 -2.27 -10.06 24.14
N GLY A 2 -1.25 -9.21 24.21
CA GLY A 2 -0.59 -8.72 23.01
C GLY A 2 0.13 -9.84 22.25
N VAL A 3 0.12 -9.74 20.93
CA VAL A 3 1.01 -10.53 20.08
C VAL A 3 2.44 -10.25 20.54
N LYS A 4 3.28 -11.30 20.61
CA LYS A 4 4.68 -11.19 21.04
C LYS A 4 5.54 -10.37 20.06
N GLY A 5 5.14 -9.11 19.82
CA GLY A 5 5.93 -8.17 19.02
C GLY A 5 7.30 -7.86 19.61
N ARG A 6 7.52 -8.21 20.86
CA ARG A 6 8.81 -8.03 21.54
C ARG A 6 9.94 -8.84 20.91
N GLU A 7 9.62 -9.99 20.35
CA GLU A 7 10.62 -10.86 19.72
C GLU A 7 11.09 -10.32 18.37
N VAL A 8 10.33 -9.38 17.77
CA VAL A 8 10.61 -8.81 16.46
C VAL A 8 11.02 -7.34 16.54
N GLY A 9 11.12 -6.78 17.74
CA GLY A 9 11.59 -5.41 17.97
C GLY A 9 10.57 -4.31 17.82
N PHE A 10 9.29 -4.59 17.60
CA PHE A 10 8.23 -3.59 17.56
C PHE A 10 7.01 -4.02 18.37
N ARG A 11 6.28 -3.03 18.86
CA ARG A 11 5.05 -3.26 19.60
C ARG A 11 3.86 -3.20 18.68
N VAL A 12 3.00 -4.21 18.78
CA VAL A 12 1.72 -4.24 18.07
C VAL A 12 0.60 -4.11 19.09
N ALA A 13 -0.25 -3.11 18.94
CA ALA A 13 -1.47 -2.99 19.73
C ALA A 13 -2.47 -4.04 19.25
N THR A 14 -3.30 -4.55 20.18
CA THR A 14 -4.32 -5.53 19.86
C THR A 14 -5.66 -5.12 20.45
N TYR A 15 -6.72 -5.45 19.74
CA TYR A 15 -8.10 -5.31 20.18
C TYR A 15 -8.81 -6.66 20.00
N PHE A 16 -9.19 -7.30 21.11
CA PHE A 16 -9.75 -8.67 21.10
C PHE A 16 -8.94 -9.65 20.24
N ASP A 17 -7.62 -9.69 20.46
CA ASP A 17 -6.66 -10.51 19.72
C ASP A 17 -6.50 -10.17 18.23
N ILE A 18 -7.13 -9.09 17.77
CA ILE A 18 -6.93 -8.56 16.42
C ILE A 18 -5.76 -7.57 16.46
N PRO A 19 -4.69 -7.79 15.68
CA PRO A 19 -3.58 -6.85 15.65
C PRO A 19 -3.96 -5.54 14.97
N LEU A 20 -3.61 -4.40 15.59
CA LEU A 20 -3.75 -3.07 15.04
C LEU A 20 -2.42 -2.64 14.43
N ILE A 21 -2.39 -2.51 13.11
CA ILE A 21 -1.18 -2.14 12.38
C ILE A 21 -1.33 -0.71 11.86
N PRO A 22 -0.56 0.25 12.38
CA PRO A 22 -0.58 1.60 11.84
C PRO A 22 0.05 1.65 10.45
N CYS A 23 -0.62 2.30 9.52
CA CYS A 23 -0.14 2.49 8.15
C CYS A 23 -0.05 3.99 7.84
N LYS A 24 1.15 4.47 7.55
CA LYS A 24 1.37 5.88 7.21
C LYS A 24 0.81 6.27 5.84
N ASP A 25 0.62 5.29 4.96
CA ASP A 25 0.14 5.50 3.59
C ASP A 25 -1.40 5.49 3.49
N MET A 26 -2.09 5.37 4.63
CA MET A 26 -3.54 5.45 4.67
C MET A 26 -4.02 6.82 4.19
N PRO A 27 -5.00 6.87 3.27
CA PRO A 27 -5.54 8.14 2.77
C PRO A 27 -6.06 9.02 3.89
N LYS A 28 -5.70 10.28 3.85
CA LYS A 28 -6.18 11.29 4.79
C LYS A 28 -6.95 12.36 4.03
N THR A 29 -8.16 12.62 4.47
CA THR A 29 -9.00 13.68 3.92
C THR A 29 -9.13 14.83 4.91
N GLY A 30 -9.40 16.03 4.44
CA GLY A 30 -9.53 17.23 5.26
C GLY A 30 -8.33 18.17 5.18
N ASN A 31 -8.53 19.40 5.66
CA ASN A 31 -7.54 20.48 5.63
C ASN A 31 -7.04 20.81 7.05
N GLY A 32 -5.76 21.12 7.13
CA GLY A 32 -5.15 21.62 8.37
C GLY A 32 -5.11 20.57 9.49
N SER A 33 -5.55 20.96 10.67
CA SER A 33 -5.57 20.12 11.87
C SER A 33 -6.69 19.08 11.92
N ASN A 34 -7.70 19.19 11.03
CA ASN A 34 -8.85 18.29 10.98
C ASN A 34 -8.66 17.20 9.92
N LYS A 35 -7.58 16.45 9.99
CA LYS A 35 -7.35 15.33 9.10
C LYS A 35 -8.14 14.13 9.54
N LEU A 36 -8.94 13.59 8.63
CA LEU A 36 -9.75 12.39 8.82
C LEU A 36 -9.01 11.19 8.24
N SER A 37 -9.01 10.09 8.95
CA SER A 37 -8.40 8.85 8.51
C SER A 37 -9.43 7.72 8.53
N ASP A 38 -9.05 6.59 7.98
CA ASP A 38 -9.88 5.39 7.91
C ASP A 38 -9.22 4.23 8.66
N LEU A 39 -10.05 3.34 9.19
CA LEU A 39 -9.62 2.06 9.73
C LEU A 39 -10.19 0.95 8.86
N LEU A 40 -9.34 0.06 8.41
CA LEU A 40 -9.74 -1.10 7.62
C LEU A 40 -9.67 -2.35 8.49
N LEU A 41 -10.77 -3.10 8.52
CA LEU A 41 -10.85 -4.43 9.11
C LEU A 41 -10.74 -5.45 7.99
N LEU A 42 -9.63 -6.16 7.92
CA LEU A 42 -9.31 -7.02 6.79
C LEU A 42 -9.27 -8.48 7.22
N ASP A 43 -10.04 -9.30 6.53
CA ASP A 43 -9.92 -10.75 6.56
C ASP A 43 -8.98 -11.18 5.43
N THR A 44 -7.74 -11.49 5.79
CA THR A 44 -6.69 -11.79 4.84
C THR A 44 -6.82 -13.14 4.15
N ASP A 45 -7.66 -14.04 4.68
CA ASP A 45 -7.92 -15.35 4.06
C ASP A 45 -8.68 -15.21 2.74
N HIS A 46 -9.40 -14.10 2.55
CA HIS A 46 -10.21 -13.83 1.37
C HIS A 46 -9.69 -12.69 0.51
N LEU A 47 -8.51 -12.18 0.83
CA LEU A 47 -7.83 -11.13 0.05
C LEU A 47 -6.64 -11.73 -0.69
N TRP A 48 -6.49 -11.35 -1.95
CA TRP A 48 -5.34 -11.76 -2.75
C TRP A 48 -4.82 -10.63 -3.62
N LEU A 49 -3.59 -10.77 -4.01
CA LEU A 49 -2.96 -9.93 -5.03
C LEU A 49 -2.74 -10.77 -6.28
N SER A 50 -3.38 -10.39 -7.37
CA SER A 50 -3.17 -11.01 -8.69
C SER A 50 -2.11 -10.22 -9.45
N VAL A 51 -1.00 -10.85 -9.74
CA VAL A 51 0.11 -10.23 -10.47
C VAL A 51 0.09 -10.72 -11.91
N MET A 52 -0.27 -9.84 -12.83
CA MET A 52 -0.25 -10.13 -14.26
C MET A 52 1.17 -10.08 -14.82
N LYS A 53 1.92 -9.06 -14.43
CA LYS A 53 3.33 -8.91 -14.78
C LYS A 53 4.14 -8.54 -13.54
N PRO A 54 5.15 -9.33 -13.18
CA PRO A 54 6.02 -9.00 -12.06
C PRO A 54 6.81 -7.72 -12.33
N THR A 55 7.41 -7.18 -11.29
CA THR A 55 8.23 -5.97 -11.40
C THR A 55 9.39 -6.19 -12.35
N GLN A 56 9.45 -5.40 -13.40
CA GLN A 56 10.52 -5.41 -14.39
C GLN A 56 11.06 -4.00 -14.56
N TYR A 57 12.34 -3.92 -14.82
CA TYR A 57 13.01 -2.68 -15.17
C TYR A 57 13.01 -2.48 -16.68
N PHE A 58 12.58 -1.29 -17.12
CA PHE A 58 12.63 -0.86 -18.51
C PHE A 58 13.49 0.38 -18.60
N GLU A 59 14.43 0.37 -19.53
CA GLU A 59 15.25 1.53 -19.84
C GLU A 59 14.83 2.11 -21.17
N ASP A 60 14.56 3.41 -21.18
CA ASP A 60 14.11 4.11 -22.38
C ASP A 60 15.29 4.34 -23.32
N GLY A 61 15.12 3.95 -24.56
CA GLY A 61 15.92 4.42 -25.68
C GLY A 61 17.05 3.56 -26.18
N ILE A 62 17.28 2.39 -25.62
CA ILE A 62 18.29 1.46 -26.16
C ILE A 62 17.89 0.94 -27.53
N ASP A 63 16.58 0.72 -27.75
CA ASP A 63 16.06 0.17 -29.00
C ASP A 63 15.68 1.25 -30.03
N ASN A 64 15.48 2.49 -29.63
CA ASN A 64 14.96 3.55 -30.49
C ASN A 64 16.02 4.54 -30.99
N GLY A 65 17.29 4.33 -30.67
CA GLY A 65 18.40 5.16 -31.17
C GLY A 65 18.44 6.59 -30.65
N ASN A 66 17.37 7.06 -29.98
CA ASN A 66 17.33 8.37 -29.35
C ASN A 66 16.66 8.28 -27.96
N PRO A 67 17.40 7.87 -26.92
CA PRO A 67 16.88 7.70 -25.57
C PRO A 67 16.43 8.99 -24.93
N PHE A 68 16.75 10.12 -25.52
CA PHE A 68 16.56 11.42 -24.89
C PHE A 68 15.65 12.27 -25.76
N GLY A 69 14.78 13.03 -25.15
CA GLY A 69 14.12 14.12 -25.84
C GLY A 69 15.17 15.12 -26.37
N VAL A 70 14.81 15.90 -27.38
CA VAL A 70 15.71 16.91 -27.94
C VAL A 70 16.24 17.84 -26.85
N GLY A 71 17.56 17.93 -26.71
CA GLY A 71 18.20 18.77 -25.72
C GLY A 71 18.37 18.16 -24.33
N VAL A 72 18.02 16.90 -24.14
CA VAL A 72 18.21 16.19 -22.87
C VAL A 72 19.28 15.14 -22.98
N LEU A 73 20.26 15.19 -22.08
CA LEU A 73 21.31 14.18 -21.95
C LEU A 73 21.09 13.38 -20.68
N GLY A 74 20.73 12.13 -20.77
CA GLY A 74 20.49 11.26 -19.61
C GLY A 74 19.72 9.99 -19.98
N ASN A 75 19.74 9.00 -19.11
CA ASN A 75 18.98 7.77 -19.25
C ASN A 75 17.73 7.84 -18.39
N ARG A 76 16.60 7.37 -18.94
CA ARG A 76 15.39 7.16 -18.17
C ARG A 76 15.16 5.67 -17.96
N GLY A 77 14.81 5.33 -16.75
CA GLY A 77 14.40 3.98 -16.43
C GLY A 77 13.11 4.00 -15.64
N MET A 78 12.35 2.93 -15.76
CA MET A 78 11.16 2.72 -14.93
C MET A 78 11.03 1.28 -14.50
N TYR A 79 10.48 1.10 -13.32
CA TYR A 79 9.98 -0.18 -12.86
C TYR A 79 8.49 -0.27 -13.15
N ARG A 80 8.07 -1.36 -13.76
CA ARG A 80 6.67 -1.60 -14.04
C ARG A 80 6.20 -2.88 -13.40
N THR A 81 5.09 -2.80 -12.68
CA THR A 81 4.36 -3.94 -12.14
C THR A 81 2.90 -3.80 -12.51
N ILE A 82 2.30 -4.84 -13.03
CA ILE A 82 0.86 -4.88 -13.31
C ILE A 82 0.25 -5.90 -12.37
N ALA A 83 -0.53 -5.42 -11.43
CA ALA A 83 -1.17 -6.23 -10.41
C ALA A 83 -2.50 -5.60 -9.99
N GLU A 84 -3.38 -6.43 -9.46
CA GLU A 84 -4.67 -6.00 -8.93
C GLU A 84 -5.00 -6.79 -7.68
N THR A 85 -5.66 -6.14 -6.73
CA THR A 85 -6.17 -6.79 -5.52
C THR A 85 -7.56 -7.33 -5.76
N GLY A 86 -7.85 -8.50 -5.20
CA GLY A 86 -9.17 -9.10 -5.27
C GLY A 86 -9.65 -9.57 -3.91
N CYS A 87 -10.96 -9.73 -3.79
CA CYS A 87 -11.59 -10.22 -2.58
C CYS A 87 -12.68 -11.22 -2.93
N SER A 88 -12.64 -12.42 -2.32
CA SER A 88 -13.65 -13.45 -2.54
C SER A 88 -14.86 -13.33 -1.61
N PHE A 89 -14.74 -12.61 -0.49
CA PHE A 89 -15.79 -12.49 0.50
C PHE A 89 -15.84 -11.08 1.08
N PHE A 90 -16.63 -10.21 0.48
CA PHE A 90 -16.75 -8.82 0.91
C PHE A 90 -17.41 -8.64 2.29
N LYS A 91 -18.32 -9.52 2.66
CA LYS A 91 -19.02 -9.43 3.95
C LYS A 91 -18.09 -9.63 5.15
N GLY A 92 -16.94 -10.26 4.96
CA GLY A 92 -15.92 -10.42 5.98
C GLY A 92 -15.03 -9.20 6.18
N GLN A 93 -15.15 -8.20 5.31
CA GLN A 93 -14.35 -6.99 5.34
C GLN A 93 -15.13 -5.85 5.97
N GLY A 94 -14.44 -4.97 6.66
CA GLY A 94 -15.06 -3.81 7.29
C GLY A 94 -14.23 -2.55 7.10
N LYS A 95 -14.91 -1.41 7.15
CA LYS A 95 -14.27 -0.10 7.08
C LYS A 95 -14.95 0.86 8.04
N ILE A 96 -14.15 1.56 8.82
CA ILE A 96 -14.59 2.68 9.66
C ILE A 96 -13.97 3.95 9.06
N THR A 97 -14.82 4.91 8.72
CA THR A 97 -14.41 6.15 8.09
C THR A 97 -14.48 7.33 9.05
N ASN A 98 -13.86 8.44 8.68
CA ASN A 98 -13.92 9.72 9.41
C ASN A 98 -13.40 9.64 10.85
N ILE A 99 -12.30 8.95 11.05
CA ILE A 99 -11.63 8.90 12.34
C ILE A 99 -10.75 10.15 12.48
N THR A 100 -11.01 10.93 13.51
CA THR A 100 -10.18 12.08 13.85
C THR A 100 -9.15 11.69 14.92
N SER A 101 -7.92 12.16 14.76
CA SER A 101 -6.99 12.18 15.88
C SER A 101 -7.33 13.40 16.75
N ALA A 102 -7.66 13.10 17.94
CA ALA A 102 -7.84 14.17 18.94
C ALA A 102 -6.51 14.85 19.25
#